data_65541fa6c271bfee46d9fa1e91d2f6e0
#
_entry.id   65541fa6c271bfee46d9fa1e91d2f6e0
#
_cell.length_a   1.000
_cell.length_b   1.000
_cell.length_c   1.000
_cell.angle_alpha   90.00
_cell.angle_beta   90.00
_cell.angle_gamma   90.00
#
_symmetry.space_group_name_H-M   'P 1'
#
loop_
_entity.id
_entity.type
_entity.pdbx_description
1 polymer ?
#
loop_
_entity_poly.entity_id
_entity_poly.type
_entity_poly.pdbx_seq_one_letter_code
_entity_poly.pdbx_strand_id
1 'polypeptide(L)'
;MQHWMIFKALLKVSSGLFGNDMLNSIAKINIARIELSKQNYSNVLEVLDSFNSESEHPLVYEVKGDALFGLKKNDLAIDQYSLALENSQNESQKSLLKMKINKINN
;
A
#
# COMPACT_ATOMS: atom_id res chain seq x y z
N MET A 1 4.76 6.41 -17.57
CA MET A 1 3.38 6.85 -17.39
C MET A 1 2.37 5.98 -18.10
N GLN A 2 2.65 5.54 -19.32
CA GLN A 2 1.75 4.65 -20.04
C GLN A 2 1.60 3.29 -19.35
N HIS A 3 2.66 2.81 -18.69
CA HIS A 3 2.61 1.56 -17.94
C HIS A 3 1.58 1.60 -16.83
N TRP A 4 1.51 2.73 -16.12
CA TRP A 4 0.56 2.90 -15.03
C TRP A 4 -0.89 2.78 -15.53
N MET A 5 -1.19 3.38 -16.68
CA MET A 5 -2.53 3.33 -17.24
C MET A 5 -2.91 1.92 -17.67
N ILE A 6 -1.94 1.15 -18.20
CA ILE A 6 -2.17 -0.24 -18.57
C ILE A 6 -2.49 -1.08 -17.34
N PHE A 7 -1.73 -0.92 -16.25
CA PHE A 7 -1.99 -1.64 -15.01
C PHE A 7 -3.37 -1.31 -14.45
N LYS A 8 -3.75 -0.04 -14.52
CA LYS A 8 -5.06 0.40 -14.04
C LYS A 8 -6.19 -0.26 -14.82
N ALA A 9 -6.04 -0.35 -16.13
CA ALA A 9 -7.02 -1.03 -16.98
C ALA A 9 -7.11 -2.52 -16.67
N LEU A 10 -5.97 -3.17 -16.48
CA LEU A 10 -5.93 -4.58 -16.13
C LEU A 10 -6.61 -4.87 -14.80
N LEU A 11 -6.43 -3.99 -13.82
CA LEU A 11 -7.09 -4.14 -12.53
C LEU A 11 -8.60 -4.10 -12.67
N LYS A 12 -9.12 -3.19 -13.49
CA LYS A 12 -10.56 -3.10 -13.73
C LYS A 12 -11.10 -4.35 -14.39
N VAL A 13 -10.38 -4.84 -15.39
CA VAL A 13 -10.78 -6.05 -16.11
C VAL A 13 -10.76 -7.24 -15.16
N SER A 14 -9.71 -7.37 -14.36
CA SER A 14 -9.59 -8.48 -13.41
C SER A 14 -10.71 -8.47 -12.39
N SER A 15 -11.03 -7.30 -11.86
CA SER A 15 -12.14 -7.15 -10.91
C SER A 15 -13.46 -7.61 -11.51
N GLY A 16 -13.72 -7.23 -12.76
CA GLY A 16 -14.96 -7.59 -13.43
C GLY A 16 -15.04 -9.05 -13.75
N LEU A 17 -13.91 -9.65 -14.17
CA LEU A 17 -13.88 -11.04 -14.62
C LEU A 17 -14.02 -12.05 -13.50
N PHE A 18 -13.27 -11.83 -12.42
CA PHE A 18 -13.13 -12.87 -11.40
C PHE A 18 -14.02 -12.65 -10.19
N GLY A 19 -14.47 -11.42 -9.96
CA GLY A 19 -15.32 -11.11 -8.81
C GLY A 19 -14.73 -11.54 -7.49
N ASN A 20 -13.41 -11.72 -7.42
CA ASN A 20 -12.72 -12.22 -6.24
C ASN A 20 -11.94 -11.10 -5.59
N ASP A 21 -12.47 -10.60 -4.49
CA ASP A 21 -11.88 -9.46 -3.79
C ASP A 21 -10.48 -9.75 -3.26
N MET A 22 -10.24 -10.99 -2.83
CA MET A 22 -8.94 -11.36 -2.30
C MET A 22 -7.86 -11.30 -3.38
N LEU A 23 -8.10 -11.92 -4.53
CA LEU A 23 -7.15 -11.88 -5.64
C LEU A 23 -6.93 -10.46 -6.14
N ASN A 24 -8.02 -9.68 -6.18
CA ASN A 24 -7.94 -8.30 -6.59
C ASN A 24 -7.06 -7.50 -5.61
N SER A 25 -7.22 -7.75 -4.31
CA SER A 25 -6.41 -7.08 -3.29
C SER A 25 -4.94 -7.44 -3.42
N ILE A 26 -4.64 -8.72 -3.61
CA ILE A 26 -3.26 -9.18 -3.77
C ILE A 26 -2.62 -8.54 -5.01
N ALA A 27 -3.36 -8.52 -6.12
CA ALA A 27 -2.86 -7.92 -7.36
C ALA A 27 -2.56 -6.44 -7.18
N LYS A 28 -3.46 -5.71 -6.53
CA LYS A 28 -3.27 -4.28 -6.28
C LYS A 28 -2.06 -4.02 -5.39
N ILE A 29 -1.89 -4.81 -4.33
CA ILE A 29 -0.75 -4.66 -3.44
C ILE A 29 0.55 -4.92 -4.21
N ASN A 30 0.58 -5.94 -5.04
CA ASN A 30 1.77 -6.26 -5.81
C ASN A 30 2.11 -5.15 -6.81
N ILE A 31 1.11 -4.61 -7.49
CA ILE A 31 1.32 -3.50 -8.42
C ILE A 31 1.83 -2.27 -7.66
N ALA A 32 1.24 -1.99 -6.51
CA ALA A 32 1.68 -0.87 -5.69
C ALA A 32 3.14 -1.04 -5.25
N ARG A 33 3.54 -2.25 -4.90
CA ARG A 33 4.92 -2.52 -4.49
C ARG A 33 5.90 -2.36 -5.65
N ILE A 34 5.49 -2.74 -6.85
CA ILE A 34 6.31 -2.51 -8.05
C ILE A 34 6.50 -1.01 -8.27
N GLU A 35 5.40 -0.25 -8.20
CA GLU A 35 5.48 1.20 -8.35
C GLU A 35 6.33 1.84 -7.25
N LEU A 36 6.24 1.30 -6.03
CA LEU A 36 7.07 1.78 -4.92
C LEU A 36 8.55 1.57 -5.21
N SER A 37 8.92 0.41 -5.76
CA SER A 37 10.31 0.12 -6.10
C SER A 37 10.86 1.05 -7.17
N LYS A 38 9.99 1.59 -8.01
CA LYS A 38 10.34 2.58 -9.03
C LYS A 38 10.28 4.00 -8.51
N GLN A 39 9.97 4.18 -7.24
CA GLN A 39 9.81 5.48 -6.60
C GLN A 39 8.68 6.31 -7.20
N ASN A 40 7.68 5.66 -7.77
CA ASN A 40 6.48 6.31 -8.30
C ASN A 40 5.44 6.42 -7.18
N TYR A 41 5.73 7.21 -6.17
CA TYR A 41 4.96 7.25 -4.94
C TYR A 41 3.51 7.67 -5.12
N SER A 42 3.26 8.65 -5.98
CA SER A 42 1.89 9.09 -6.25
C SER A 42 1.06 7.97 -6.88
N ASN A 43 1.68 7.18 -7.76
CA ASN A 43 1.00 6.03 -8.37
C ASN A 43 0.68 4.96 -7.33
N VAL A 44 1.57 4.75 -6.38
CA VAL A 44 1.33 3.82 -5.26
C VAL A 44 0.05 4.20 -4.53
N LEU A 45 -0.07 5.47 -4.17
CA LEU A 45 -1.25 5.95 -3.44
C LEU A 45 -2.51 5.82 -4.29
N GLU A 46 -2.41 6.10 -5.58
CA GLU A 46 -3.57 5.98 -6.46
C GLU A 46 -4.06 4.53 -6.57
N VAL A 47 -3.14 3.57 -6.70
CA VAL A 47 -3.51 2.16 -6.74
C VAL A 47 -4.19 1.75 -5.43
N LEU A 48 -3.59 2.13 -4.31
CA LEU A 48 -4.09 1.68 -3.01
C LEU A 48 -5.36 2.40 -2.59
N ASP A 49 -5.57 3.62 -3.05
CA ASP A 49 -6.82 4.35 -2.77
C ASP A 49 -8.03 3.76 -3.50
N SER A 50 -7.80 2.87 -4.48
CA SER A 50 -8.89 2.16 -5.13
C SER A 50 -9.44 1.02 -4.28
N PHE A 51 -8.80 0.71 -3.15
CA PHE A 51 -9.36 -0.25 -2.19
C PHE A 51 -10.54 0.35 -1.46
N ASN A 52 -11.50 -0.48 -1.12
CA ASN A 52 -12.58 -0.06 -0.25
C ASN A 52 -12.06 0.24 1.14
N SER A 53 -12.72 1.15 1.82
CA SER A 53 -12.37 1.50 3.19
C SER A 53 -12.45 0.31 4.14
N GLU A 54 -13.05 -0.78 3.72
CA GLU A 54 -13.20 -1.99 4.51
C GLU A 54 -11.96 -2.88 4.46
N SER A 55 -11.02 -2.58 3.58
CA SER A 55 -9.79 -3.37 3.50
C SER A 55 -8.90 -3.02 4.68
N GLU A 56 -8.75 -3.95 5.61
CA GLU A 56 -7.93 -3.77 6.81
C GLU A 56 -6.61 -4.52 6.70
N HIS A 57 -6.21 -4.89 5.50
CA HIS A 57 -4.98 -5.65 5.31
C HIS A 57 -3.77 -4.77 5.70
N PRO A 58 -2.94 -5.24 6.64
CA PRO A 58 -1.82 -4.43 7.12
C PRO A 58 -0.85 -3.98 6.03
N LEU A 59 -0.66 -4.81 4.98
CA LEU A 59 0.24 -4.47 3.89
C LEU A 59 -0.22 -3.23 3.12
N VAL A 60 -1.52 -3.00 3.01
CA VAL A 60 -2.03 -1.80 2.34
C VAL A 60 -1.54 -0.56 3.08
N TYR A 61 -1.72 -0.55 4.40
CA TYR A 61 -1.29 0.58 5.21
C TYR A 61 0.22 0.75 5.19
N GLU A 62 0.96 -0.35 5.26
CA GLU A 62 2.42 -0.30 5.25
C GLU A 62 2.94 0.29 3.94
N VAL A 63 2.42 -0.16 2.80
CA VAL A 63 2.86 0.34 1.50
C VAL A 63 2.47 1.80 1.32
N LYS A 64 1.27 2.19 1.79
CA LYS A 64 0.88 3.61 1.80
C LYS A 64 1.86 4.45 2.62
N GLY A 65 2.23 3.94 3.80
CA GLY A 65 3.21 4.61 4.65
C GLY A 65 4.54 4.79 3.95
N ASP A 66 5.00 3.74 3.27
CA ASP A 66 6.26 3.80 2.52
C ASP A 66 6.22 4.87 1.42
N ALA A 67 5.10 4.96 0.70
CA ALA A 67 4.95 5.97 -0.34
C ALA A 67 4.90 7.38 0.24
N LEU A 68 4.18 7.56 1.34
CA LEU A 68 4.09 8.86 2.00
C LEU A 68 5.45 9.30 2.54
N PHE A 69 6.22 8.36 3.08
CA PHE A 69 7.57 8.64 3.53
C PHE A 69 8.45 9.07 2.35
N GLY A 70 8.33 8.40 1.20
CA GLY A 70 9.05 8.79 0.00
C GLY A 70 8.69 10.18 -0.48
N LEU A 71 7.45 10.59 -0.27
CA LEU A 71 6.99 11.95 -0.59
C LEU A 71 7.33 12.96 0.51
N LYS A 72 8.01 12.52 1.54
CA LYS A 72 8.41 13.35 2.69
C LYS A 72 7.23 13.85 3.51
N LYS A 73 6.12 13.12 3.45
CA LYS A 73 4.94 13.38 4.29
C LYS A 73 5.00 12.51 5.53
N ASN A 74 5.95 12.82 6.39
CA ASN A 74 6.33 11.96 7.51
C ASN A 74 5.19 11.72 8.50
N ASP A 75 4.44 12.75 8.85
CA ASP A 75 3.33 12.60 9.80
C ASP A 75 2.27 11.66 9.27
N LEU A 76 1.93 11.79 7.98
CA LEU A 76 0.95 10.91 7.36
C LEU A 76 1.48 9.49 7.22
N ALA A 77 2.79 9.34 6.98
CA ALA A 77 3.41 8.01 6.92
C ALA A 77 3.30 7.31 8.28
N ILE A 78 3.57 8.02 9.37
CA ILE A 78 3.43 7.46 10.72
C ILE A 78 2.01 7.02 10.98
N ASP A 79 1.02 7.80 10.55
CA ASP A 79 -0.38 7.44 10.71
C ASP A 79 -0.69 6.11 10.02
N GLN A 80 -0.19 5.93 8.78
CA GLN A 80 -0.43 4.70 8.04
C GLN A 80 0.31 3.51 8.66
N TYR A 81 1.54 3.71 9.09
CA TYR A 81 2.28 2.64 9.78
C TYR A 81 1.59 2.23 11.07
N SER A 82 1.02 3.20 11.79
CA SER A 82 0.29 2.91 13.02
C SER A 82 -0.95 2.08 12.75
N LEU A 83 -1.67 2.39 11.67
CA LEU A 83 -2.83 1.58 11.25
C LEU A 83 -2.40 0.17 10.87
N ALA A 84 -1.28 0.05 10.16
CA ALA A 84 -0.74 -1.27 9.82
C ALA A 84 -0.40 -2.06 11.10
N LEU A 85 0.18 -1.39 12.07
CA LEU A 85 0.56 -2.01 13.34
C LEU A 85 -0.65 -2.53 14.09
N GLU A 86 -1.72 -1.73 14.14
CA GLU A 86 -2.96 -2.12 14.80
C GLU A 86 -3.61 -3.33 14.16
N ASN A 87 -3.48 -3.48 12.85
CA ASN A 87 -4.13 -4.55 12.10
C ASN A 87 -3.22 -5.75 11.88
N SER A 88 -1.97 -5.69 12.30
CA SER A 88 -1.02 -6.78 12.12
C SER A 88 -1.14 -7.79 13.26
N GLN A 89 -1.10 -9.07 12.90
CA GLN A 89 -1.08 -10.16 13.88
C GLN A 89 0.26 -10.87 13.91
N ASN A 90 1.18 -10.45 13.05
CA ASN A 90 2.49 -11.07 12.92
C ASN A 90 3.52 -10.23 13.69
N GLU A 91 4.20 -10.86 14.65
CA GLU A 91 5.16 -10.15 15.50
C GLU A 91 6.35 -9.60 14.72
N SER A 92 6.80 -10.33 13.70
CA SER A 92 7.89 -9.85 12.83
C SER A 92 7.48 -8.58 12.09
N GLN A 93 6.25 -8.56 11.57
CA GLN A 93 5.73 -7.39 10.89
C GLN A 93 5.57 -6.22 11.84
N LYS A 94 5.06 -6.47 13.06
CA LYS A 94 4.94 -5.43 14.07
C LYS A 94 6.29 -4.81 14.40
N SER A 95 7.32 -5.64 14.56
CA SER A 95 8.67 -5.15 14.83
C SER A 95 9.20 -4.27 13.71
N LEU A 96 8.97 -4.69 12.46
CA LEU A 96 9.39 -3.92 11.30
C LEU A 96 8.69 -2.57 11.25
N LEU A 97 7.38 -2.56 11.52
CA LEU A 97 6.59 -1.32 11.51
C LEU A 97 7.05 -0.36 12.61
N LYS A 98 7.35 -0.88 13.78
CA LYS A 98 7.89 -0.06 14.87
C LYS A 98 9.23 0.55 14.48
N MET A 99 10.08 -0.21 13.80
CA MET A 99 11.36 0.29 13.31
C MET A 99 11.16 1.42 12.31
N LYS A 100 10.20 1.26 11.39
CA LYS A 100 9.91 2.30 10.39
C LYS A 100 9.43 3.58 11.05
N ILE A 101 8.55 3.46 12.04
CA ILE A 101 8.06 4.63 12.79
C ILE A 101 9.20 5.32 13.53
N ASN A 102 10.04 4.54 14.21
CA ASN A 102 11.17 5.10 14.96
C ASN A 102 12.15 5.82 14.04
N LYS A 103 12.40 5.26 12.86
CA LYS A 103 13.30 5.86 11.89
C LYS A 103 12.81 7.25 11.47
N ILE A 104 11.50 7.41 11.31
CA ILE A 104 10.94 8.71 10.94
C ILE A 104 11.05 9.70 12.10
N ASN A 105 10.80 9.24 13.32
CA ASN A 105 10.84 10.09 14.51
C ASN A 105 12.26 10.51 14.90
N ASN A 106 13.26 9.81 14.43
CA ASN A 106 14.65 10.15 14.68
C ASN A 106 15.21 10.99 13.53
#